data_4cc986c9115637f37a5a23823dc17beb
#
_entry.id   4cc986c9115637f37a5a23823dc17beb
#
_cell.length_a   1.000
_cell.length_b   1.000
_cell.length_c   1.000
_cell.angle_alpha   90.00
_cell.angle_beta   90.00
_cell.angle_gamma   90.00
#
_symmetry.space_group_name_H-M   'P 1'
#
loop_
_entity.id
_entity.type
_entity.pdbx_description
1 polymer ?
#
loop_
_entity_poly.entity_id
_entity_poly.type
_entity_poly.pdbx_seq_one_letter_code
_entity_poly.pdbx_strand_id
1 'polypeptide(L)'
;MGIGGIAFALAAQDTVKNIFGAFTIFTDKPFNIGDTIRVDSFEGTVIDVGARSTKIMDYDKRIITFPNYKITDANIINISSEPRRRVVLNLGLTYDTTPEKMKEALDILKAIPERVENVSSNPSDTTAVFTNYADSALVIMY
;
A
#
# COMPACT_ATOMS: atom_id res chain seq x y z
N MET A 1 -17.74 -26.89 -39.71
CA MET A 1 -16.43 -26.37 -39.21
C MET A 1 -16.58 -25.36 -38.05
N GLY A 2 -17.78 -25.02 -37.54
CA GLY A 2 -17.95 -23.97 -36.52
C GLY A 2 -17.71 -24.38 -35.05
N ILE A 3 -18.17 -25.57 -34.64
CA ILE A 3 -18.16 -25.94 -33.20
C ILE A 3 -16.77 -26.22 -32.66
N GLY A 4 -15.87 -26.83 -33.44
CA GLY A 4 -14.49 -27.07 -33.06
C GLY A 4 -13.66 -25.76 -32.86
N GLY A 5 -13.95 -24.75 -33.67
CA GLY A 5 -13.30 -23.42 -33.51
C GLY A 5 -13.75 -22.73 -32.23
N ILE A 6 -15.02 -22.81 -31.86
CA ILE A 6 -15.53 -22.24 -30.62
C ILE A 6 -14.93 -22.96 -29.41
N ALA A 7 -14.89 -24.30 -29.44
CA ALA A 7 -14.26 -25.07 -28.37
C ALA A 7 -12.78 -24.75 -28.17
N PHE A 8 -12.03 -24.62 -29.27
CA PHE A 8 -10.63 -24.20 -29.22
C PHE A 8 -10.45 -22.78 -28.69
N ALA A 9 -11.29 -21.83 -29.12
CA ALA A 9 -11.24 -20.46 -28.66
C ALA A 9 -11.49 -20.35 -27.14
N LEU A 10 -12.44 -21.10 -26.61
CA LEU A 10 -12.72 -21.17 -25.18
C LEU A 10 -11.56 -21.81 -24.39
N ALA A 11 -10.93 -22.86 -24.93
CA ALA A 11 -9.79 -23.51 -24.31
C ALA A 11 -8.53 -22.60 -24.29
N ALA A 12 -8.34 -21.75 -25.29
CA ALA A 12 -7.21 -20.83 -25.41
C ALA A 12 -7.43 -19.50 -24.69
N GLN A 13 -8.64 -19.19 -24.26
CA GLN A 13 -9.06 -17.90 -23.72
C GLN A 13 -8.13 -17.39 -22.60
N ASP A 14 -7.81 -18.24 -21.61
CA ASP A 14 -6.98 -17.83 -20.47
C ASP A 14 -5.54 -17.57 -20.86
N THR A 15 -5.03 -18.31 -21.84
CA THR A 15 -3.67 -18.05 -22.36
C THR A 15 -3.59 -16.70 -23.05
N VAL A 16 -4.57 -16.38 -23.87
CA VAL A 16 -4.67 -15.07 -24.54
C VAL A 16 -4.82 -13.94 -23.53
N LYS A 17 -5.70 -14.07 -22.55
CA LYS A 17 -5.85 -13.07 -21.47
C LYS A 17 -4.55 -12.82 -20.72
N ASN A 18 -3.77 -13.87 -20.41
CA ASN A 18 -2.48 -13.71 -19.71
C ASN A 18 -1.43 -13.00 -20.56
N ILE A 19 -1.38 -13.27 -21.85
CA ILE A 19 -0.46 -12.58 -22.77
C ILE A 19 -0.83 -11.09 -22.86
N PHE A 20 -2.10 -10.77 -23.01
CA PHE A 20 -2.57 -9.37 -22.98
C PHE A 20 -2.30 -8.71 -21.62
N GLY A 21 -2.48 -9.42 -20.50
CA GLY A 21 -2.12 -8.92 -19.18
C GLY A 21 -0.63 -8.59 -19.06
N ALA A 22 0.25 -9.46 -19.59
CA ALA A 22 1.69 -9.18 -19.63
C ALA A 22 1.99 -7.93 -20.48
N PHE A 23 1.35 -7.81 -21.65
CA PHE A 23 1.49 -6.65 -22.51
C PHE A 23 1.07 -5.36 -21.81
N THR A 24 -0.07 -5.37 -21.11
CA THR A 24 -0.56 -4.22 -20.33
C THR A 24 0.44 -3.85 -19.23
N ILE A 25 0.91 -4.83 -18.44
CA ILE A 25 1.91 -4.58 -17.39
C ILE A 25 3.18 -3.94 -17.96
N PHE A 26 3.63 -4.42 -19.13
CA PHE A 26 4.84 -3.92 -19.77
C PHE A 26 4.68 -2.51 -20.37
N THR A 27 3.50 -2.20 -20.89
CA THR A 27 3.21 -0.91 -21.55
C THR A 27 2.88 0.17 -20.53
N ASP A 28 1.99 -0.12 -19.59
CA ASP A 28 1.48 0.87 -18.61
C ASP A 28 2.39 0.99 -17.39
N LYS A 29 3.21 -0.04 -17.13
CA LYS A 29 4.18 -0.11 -16.01
C LYS A 29 3.59 0.32 -14.67
N PRO A 30 2.51 -0.28 -14.22
CA PRO A 30 1.93 0.03 -12.91
C PRO A 30 2.90 -0.27 -11.76
N PHE A 31 3.87 -1.13 -12.01
CA PHE A 31 5.00 -1.46 -11.13
C PHE A 31 6.20 -1.94 -11.96
N ASN A 32 7.37 -1.96 -11.35
CA ASN A 32 8.60 -2.51 -11.92
C ASN A 32 9.06 -3.72 -11.10
N ILE A 33 9.97 -4.52 -11.68
CA ILE A 33 10.66 -5.58 -10.94
C ILE A 33 11.48 -4.91 -9.83
N GLY A 34 11.32 -5.39 -8.60
CA GLY A 34 11.91 -4.81 -7.39
C GLY A 34 10.95 -3.93 -6.58
N ASP A 35 9.82 -3.48 -7.15
CA ASP A 35 8.82 -2.74 -6.42
C ASP A 35 8.06 -3.65 -5.45
N THR A 36 7.72 -3.11 -4.29
CA THR A 36 6.78 -3.73 -3.36
C THR A 36 5.37 -3.27 -3.73
N ILE A 37 4.53 -4.24 -4.04
CA ILE A 37 3.13 -4.00 -4.42
C ILE A 37 2.18 -4.79 -3.52
N ARG A 38 0.96 -4.28 -3.42
CA ARG A 38 -0.16 -5.01 -2.82
C ARG A 38 -1.20 -5.27 -3.90
N VAL A 39 -1.55 -6.55 -4.07
CA VAL A 39 -2.59 -7.02 -4.99
C VAL A 39 -3.60 -7.79 -4.16
N ASP A 40 -4.83 -7.30 -4.07
CA ASP A 40 -5.86 -7.82 -3.16
C ASP A 40 -5.37 -7.88 -1.70
N SER A 41 -5.29 -9.09 -1.12
CA SER A 41 -4.81 -9.34 0.25
C SER A 41 -3.33 -9.70 0.33
N PHE A 42 -2.63 -9.78 -0.77
CA PHE A 42 -1.23 -10.18 -0.84
C PHE A 42 -0.32 -8.97 -1.04
N GLU A 43 0.76 -8.94 -0.27
CA GLU A 43 1.76 -7.88 -0.34
C GLU A 43 3.16 -8.49 -0.47
N GLY A 44 3.99 -7.93 -1.33
CA GLY A 44 5.36 -8.41 -1.49
C GLY A 44 6.10 -7.70 -2.63
N THR A 45 7.34 -8.09 -2.81
CA THR A 45 8.23 -7.53 -3.83
C THR A 45 8.11 -8.32 -5.13
N VAL A 46 7.93 -7.61 -6.24
CA VAL A 46 7.91 -8.21 -7.58
C VAL A 46 9.31 -8.71 -7.93
N ILE A 47 9.47 -10.00 -8.16
CA ILE A 47 10.76 -10.62 -8.50
C ILE A 47 10.89 -10.96 -9.97
N ASP A 48 9.76 -11.21 -10.64
CA ASP A 48 9.77 -11.60 -12.06
C ASP A 48 8.41 -11.29 -12.71
N VAL A 49 8.44 -10.85 -13.96
CA VAL A 49 7.26 -10.63 -14.81
C VAL A 49 7.43 -11.42 -16.09
N GLY A 50 6.77 -12.56 -16.17
CA GLY A 50 6.79 -13.44 -17.35
C GLY A 50 5.63 -13.19 -18.31
N ALA A 51 5.62 -13.90 -19.44
CA ALA A 51 4.58 -13.78 -20.46
C ALA A 51 3.18 -14.20 -19.96
N ARG A 52 3.10 -15.09 -18.98
CA ARG A 52 1.84 -15.62 -18.45
C ARG A 52 1.58 -15.23 -16.99
N SER A 53 2.62 -15.08 -16.21
CA SER A 53 2.51 -14.89 -14.77
C SER A 53 3.59 -13.97 -14.23
N THR A 54 3.23 -13.25 -13.17
CA THR A 54 4.12 -12.43 -12.36
C THR A 54 4.37 -13.13 -11.04
N LYS A 55 5.62 -13.11 -10.56
CA LYS A 55 6.03 -13.68 -9.28
C LYS A 55 6.29 -12.57 -8.27
N ILE A 56 5.69 -12.70 -7.11
CA ILE A 56 5.83 -11.77 -5.98
C ILE A 56 6.38 -12.55 -4.80
N MET A 57 7.38 -12.02 -4.14
CA MET A 57 7.96 -12.58 -2.91
C MET A 57 7.41 -11.84 -1.71
N ASP A 58 6.71 -12.55 -0.82
CA ASP A 58 6.18 -11.99 0.41
C ASP A 58 7.27 -11.74 1.48
N TYR A 59 6.88 -11.19 2.62
CA TYR A 59 7.81 -10.92 3.74
C TYR A 59 8.37 -12.20 4.38
N ASP A 60 7.65 -13.33 4.27
CA ASP A 60 8.10 -14.65 4.74
C ASP A 60 9.00 -15.37 3.71
N LYS A 61 9.39 -14.66 2.63
CA LYS A 61 10.21 -15.20 1.53
C LYS A 61 9.54 -16.29 0.71
N ARG A 62 8.21 -16.39 0.76
CA ARG A 62 7.44 -17.29 -0.09
C ARG A 62 7.18 -16.62 -1.43
N ILE A 63 7.23 -17.40 -2.51
CA ILE A 63 6.95 -16.92 -3.86
C ILE A 63 5.48 -17.19 -4.19
N ILE A 64 4.75 -16.12 -4.45
CA ILE A 64 3.37 -16.16 -4.90
C ILE A 64 3.37 -15.91 -6.40
N THR A 65 2.75 -16.79 -7.16
CA THR A 65 2.65 -16.67 -8.62
C THR A 65 1.23 -16.28 -9.01
N PHE A 66 1.10 -15.12 -9.62
CA PHE A 66 -0.17 -14.59 -10.12
C PHE A 66 -0.24 -14.72 -11.63
N PRO A 67 -1.35 -15.22 -12.20
CA PRO A 67 -1.63 -15.03 -13.62
C PRO A 67 -1.71 -13.54 -13.95
N ASN A 68 -1.10 -13.11 -15.05
CA ASN A 68 -1.02 -11.67 -15.37
C ASN A 68 -2.39 -11.01 -15.51
N TYR A 69 -3.39 -11.71 -16.07
CA TYR A 69 -4.73 -11.16 -16.20
C TYR A 69 -5.38 -10.84 -14.84
N LYS A 70 -5.09 -11.64 -13.79
CA LYS A 70 -5.61 -11.37 -12.45
C LYS A 70 -5.01 -10.11 -11.84
N ILE A 71 -3.74 -9.87 -12.11
CA ILE A 71 -3.08 -8.64 -11.64
C ILE A 71 -3.69 -7.43 -12.34
N THR A 72 -3.88 -7.49 -13.66
CA THR A 72 -4.43 -6.35 -14.43
C THR A 72 -5.90 -6.07 -14.12
N ASP A 73 -6.66 -7.06 -13.69
CA ASP A 73 -8.05 -6.90 -13.25
C ASP A 73 -8.19 -6.46 -11.80
N ALA A 74 -7.16 -6.65 -10.97
CA ALA A 74 -7.17 -6.31 -9.56
C ALA A 74 -6.76 -4.85 -9.30
N ASN A 75 -7.10 -4.34 -8.10
CA ASN A 75 -6.54 -3.09 -7.63
C ASN A 75 -5.09 -3.31 -7.20
N ILE A 76 -4.18 -2.60 -7.85
CA ILE A 76 -2.76 -2.63 -7.54
C ILE A 76 -2.41 -1.40 -6.73
N ILE A 77 -1.80 -1.59 -5.56
CA ILE A 77 -1.20 -0.51 -4.77
C ILE A 77 0.32 -0.67 -4.86
N ASN A 78 0.99 0.28 -5.50
CA ASN A 78 2.45 0.30 -5.56
C ASN A 78 2.99 1.06 -4.35
N ILE A 79 3.46 0.32 -3.35
CA ILE A 79 3.98 0.85 -2.08
C ILE A 79 5.34 1.53 -2.30
N SER A 80 6.16 0.99 -3.19
CA SER A 80 7.49 1.56 -3.49
C SER A 80 7.42 2.92 -4.18
N SER A 81 6.31 3.23 -4.85
CA SER A 81 6.11 4.52 -5.53
C SER A 81 5.49 5.59 -4.64
N GLU A 82 5.24 5.31 -3.36
CA GLU A 82 4.73 6.30 -2.43
C GLU A 82 5.75 7.45 -2.26
N PRO A 83 5.39 8.70 -2.58
CA PRO A 83 6.32 9.84 -2.43
C PRO A 83 6.59 10.17 -0.96
N ARG A 84 5.70 9.75 -0.06
CA ARG A 84 5.77 10.00 1.39
C ARG A 84 5.06 8.89 2.14
N ARG A 85 5.63 8.49 3.27
CA ARG A 85 5.04 7.49 4.15
C ARG A 85 4.27 8.17 5.28
N ARG A 86 3.01 7.75 5.47
CA ARG A 86 2.22 8.17 6.63
C ARG A 86 2.66 7.37 7.86
N VAL A 87 3.01 8.09 8.92
CA VAL A 87 3.28 7.52 10.24
C VAL A 87 2.20 7.99 11.19
N VAL A 88 1.58 7.07 11.92
CA VAL A 88 0.56 7.40 12.93
C VAL A 88 1.11 6.95 14.29
N LEU A 89 1.18 7.88 15.21
CA LEU A 89 1.61 7.64 16.59
C LEU A 89 0.44 7.88 17.55
N ASN A 90 0.21 6.93 18.45
CA ASN A 90 -0.74 7.09 19.55
C ASN A 90 0.06 7.36 20.82
N LEU A 91 -0.06 8.57 21.35
CA LEU A 91 0.65 9.03 22.51
C LEU A 91 -0.29 9.07 23.71
N GLY A 92 0.06 8.39 24.78
CA GLY A 92 -0.71 8.39 26.03
C GLY A 92 -0.19 9.43 27.01
N LEU A 93 -1.05 10.30 27.49
CA LEU A 93 -0.79 11.21 28.59
C LEU A 93 -1.51 10.71 29.85
N THR A 94 -0.95 11.04 31.02
CA THR A 94 -1.57 10.69 32.31
C THR A 94 -2.88 11.44 32.52
N TYR A 95 -3.79 10.85 33.30
CA TYR A 95 -5.09 11.49 33.62
C TYR A 95 -4.97 12.78 34.45
N ASP A 96 -3.83 13.01 35.10
CA ASP A 96 -3.54 14.25 35.84
C ASP A 96 -3.20 15.44 34.91
N THR A 97 -3.20 15.20 33.59
CA THR A 97 -2.94 16.25 32.60
C THR A 97 -4.10 17.23 32.55
N THR A 98 -3.82 18.48 32.88
CA THR A 98 -4.81 19.57 32.81
C THR A 98 -5.11 19.91 31.33
N PRO A 99 -6.29 20.55 31.05
CA PRO A 99 -6.61 20.98 29.68
C PRO A 99 -5.57 21.93 29.07
N GLU A 100 -4.93 22.75 29.88
CA GLU A 100 -3.87 23.69 29.45
C GLU A 100 -2.63 22.90 28.98
N LYS A 101 -2.21 21.90 29.77
CA LYS A 101 -1.09 21.01 29.40
C LYS A 101 -1.40 20.16 28.19
N MET A 102 -2.65 19.72 28.04
CA MET A 102 -3.08 19.00 26.82
C MET A 102 -2.95 19.88 25.60
N LYS A 103 -3.35 21.15 25.68
CA LYS A 103 -3.20 22.11 24.57
C LYS A 103 -1.74 22.37 24.26
N GLU A 104 -0.90 22.55 25.27
CA GLU A 104 0.54 22.72 25.10
C GLU A 104 1.18 21.50 24.41
N ALA A 105 0.79 20.27 24.79
CA ALA A 105 1.25 19.04 24.15
C ALA A 105 0.86 19.00 22.68
N LEU A 106 -0.36 19.36 22.33
CA LEU A 106 -0.81 19.42 20.93
C LEU A 106 -0.04 20.47 20.11
N ASP A 107 0.26 21.63 20.71
CA ASP A 107 1.02 22.69 20.06
C ASP A 107 2.48 22.26 19.82
N ILE A 108 3.10 21.56 20.79
CA ILE A 108 4.44 20.97 20.64
C ILE A 108 4.45 19.96 19.50
N LEU A 109 3.46 19.05 19.44
CA LEU A 109 3.38 18.04 18.39
C LEU A 109 3.25 18.66 17.00
N LYS A 110 2.43 19.70 16.86
CA LYS A 110 2.27 20.43 15.59
C LYS A 110 3.55 21.15 15.14
N ALA A 111 4.42 21.50 16.07
CA ALA A 111 5.70 22.16 15.78
C ALA A 111 6.84 21.16 15.43
N ILE A 112 6.65 19.86 15.66
CA ILE A 112 7.67 18.82 15.36
C ILE A 112 8.16 18.86 13.91
N PRO A 113 7.27 18.94 12.88
CA PRO A 113 7.72 18.93 11.48
C PRO A 113 8.70 20.04 11.11
N GLU A 114 8.66 21.16 11.83
CA GLU A 114 9.60 22.28 11.62
C GLU A 114 11.00 21.99 12.16
N ARG A 115 11.12 21.02 13.07
CA ARG A 115 12.36 20.70 13.80
C ARG A 115 13.03 19.42 13.36
N VAL A 116 12.33 18.58 12.58
CA VAL A 116 12.80 17.25 12.17
C VAL A 116 13.00 17.22 10.67
N GLU A 117 14.19 16.89 10.23
CA GLU A 117 14.51 16.68 8.82
C GLU A 117 13.73 15.47 8.28
N ASN A 118 13.38 15.50 7.00
CA ASN A 118 12.65 14.46 6.28
C ASN A 118 11.17 14.24 6.69
N VAL A 119 10.62 15.14 7.49
CA VAL A 119 9.18 15.20 7.77
C VAL A 119 8.55 16.31 6.94
N SER A 120 7.33 16.10 6.44
CA SER A 120 6.62 17.15 5.71
C SER A 120 6.35 18.33 6.62
N SER A 121 6.84 19.50 6.26
CA SER A 121 6.54 20.76 6.95
C SER A 121 5.20 21.38 6.54
N ASN A 122 4.44 20.73 5.65
CA ASN A 122 3.14 21.20 5.25
C ASN A 122 2.13 20.98 6.39
N PRO A 123 1.47 22.02 6.93
CA PRO A 123 0.51 21.90 8.01
C PRO A 123 -0.68 20.96 7.72
N SER A 124 -1.02 20.77 6.44
CA SER A 124 -2.09 19.85 6.04
C SER A 124 -1.73 18.36 6.18
N ASP A 125 -0.43 18.05 6.22
CA ASP A 125 0.08 16.68 6.31
C ASP A 125 0.26 16.23 7.77
N THR A 126 0.18 17.17 8.72
CA THR A 126 0.39 16.91 10.14
C THR A 126 -0.92 17.09 10.91
N THR A 127 -1.31 16.09 11.64
CA THR A 127 -2.52 16.11 12.46
C THR A 127 -2.17 15.71 13.88
N ALA A 128 -2.47 16.57 14.86
CA ALA A 128 -2.37 16.24 16.28
C ALA A 128 -3.71 16.49 16.93
N VAL A 129 -4.39 15.44 17.35
CA VAL A 129 -5.74 15.50 17.92
C VAL A 129 -5.89 14.58 19.12
N PHE A 130 -6.61 15.07 20.13
CA PHE A 130 -7.10 14.19 21.18
C PHE A 130 -8.16 13.25 20.60
N THR A 131 -8.01 11.95 20.80
CA THR A 131 -8.92 10.97 20.21
C THR A 131 -9.87 10.33 21.22
N ASN A 132 -9.36 9.85 22.34
CA ASN A 132 -10.20 9.17 23.32
C ASN A 132 -9.56 9.10 24.71
N TYR A 133 -10.37 8.69 25.67
CA TYR A 133 -9.97 8.27 27.00
C TYR A 133 -9.74 6.75 26.96
N ALA A 134 -8.50 6.30 27.14
CA ALA A 134 -8.17 4.89 27.28
C ALA A 134 -8.20 4.49 28.78
N ASP A 135 -8.04 3.20 29.05
CA ASP A 135 -8.16 2.66 30.43
C ASP A 135 -7.16 3.30 31.41
N SER A 136 -6.00 3.73 30.96
CA SER A 136 -4.96 4.34 31.80
C SER A 136 -4.31 5.60 31.23
N ALA A 137 -4.82 6.14 30.12
CA ALA A 137 -4.23 7.29 29.46
C ALA A 137 -5.24 8.12 28.65
N LEU A 138 -4.91 9.41 28.50
CA LEU A 138 -5.52 10.31 27.53
C LEU A 138 -4.75 10.14 26.21
N VAL A 139 -5.42 9.75 25.13
CA VAL A 139 -4.74 9.41 23.88
C VAL A 139 -4.78 10.56 22.89
N ILE A 140 -3.60 10.97 22.43
CA ILE A 140 -3.41 11.87 21.30
C ILE A 140 -2.96 11.02 20.09
N MET A 141 -3.63 11.18 18.97
CA MET A 141 -3.18 10.69 17.67
C MET A 141 -2.39 11.79 16.98
N TYR A 142 -1.20 11.43 16.56
CA TYR A 142 -0.29 12.27 15.81
C TYR A 142 0.17 11.59 14.53
#